data_fabb15d3f8d8dd2e1181dce59174b7c6
#
_entry.id   fabb15d3f8d8dd2e1181dce59174b7c6
#
_cell.length_a   1.000
_cell.length_b   1.000
_cell.length_c   1.000
_cell.angle_alpha   90.00
_cell.angle_beta   90.00
_cell.angle_gamma   90.00
#
_symmetry.space_group_name_H-M   'P 1'
#
loop_
_entity.id
_entity.type
_entity.pdbx_description
1 polymer ?
#
loop_
_entity_poly.entity_id
_entity_poly.type
_entity_poly.pdbx_seq_one_letter_code
_entity_poly.pdbx_strand_id
1 'polypeptide(L)'
;MKLEMPAFQDARLLVIGDVMLDRYWHGAASRVSPEAPVPVVRVGSEENRPGGAGNVALNIAALGSAARLIGIVGNDATGLELNSRLSAAGVYCDFLQSDEKPTITKLRVISQ
;
A
#
# COMPACT_ATOMS: atom_id res chain seq x y z
N MET A 1 5.12 -33.66 -18.53
CA MET A 1 4.72 -32.32 -19.08
C MET A 1 5.76 -31.30 -18.70
N LYS A 2 6.25 -30.56 -19.67
CA LYS A 2 7.24 -29.51 -19.44
C LYS A 2 6.52 -28.17 -19.45
N LEU A 3 6.65 -27.43 -18.32
CA LEU A 3 6.09 -26.10 -18.20
C LEU A 3 7.18 -25.06 -18.51
N GLU A 4 6.84 -24.11 -19.37
CA GLU A 4 7.72 -23.01 -19.68
C GLU A 4 7.16 -21.73 -19.08
N MET A 5 8.02 -20.97 -18.42
CA MET A 5 7.65 -19.66 -17.90
C MET A 5 7.65 -18.65 -19.03
N PRO A 6 6.60 -17.83 -19.18
CA PRO A 6 6.61 -16.76 -20.16
C PRO A 6 7.65 -15.70 -19.82
N ALA A 7 8.03 -14.94 -20.84
CA ALA A 7 8.97 -13.82 -20.68
C ALA A 7 8.23 -12.61 -20.12
N PHE A 8 8.06 -12.55 -18.79
CA PHE A 8 7.34 -11.46 -18.12
C PHE A 8 7.98 -10.08 -18.38
N GLN A 9 9.28 -10.04 -18.61
CA GLN A 9 9.99 -8.79 -18.90
C GLN A 9 9.54 -8.13 -20.20
N ASP A 10 8.90 -8.87 -21.10
CA ASP A 10 8.38 -8.33 -22.35
C ASP A 10 6.94 -7.80 -22.23
N ALA A 11 6.30 -8.02 -21.08
CA ALA A 11 4.92 -7.60 -20.85
C ALA A 11 4.89 -6.18 -20.29
N ARG A 12 3.86 -5.43 -20.69
CA ARG A 12 3.56 -4.10 -20.19
C ARG A 12 2.12 -4.07 -19.76
N LEU A 13 1.87 -3.75 -18.51
CA LEU A 13 0.53 -3.75 -17.93
C LEU A 13 0.18 -2.38 -17.41
N LEU A 14 -1.08 -2.01 -17.66
CA LEU A 14 -1.68 -0.81 -17.09
C LEU A 14 -2.63 -1.24 -15.99
N VAL A 15 -2.41 -0.74 -14.79
CA VAL A 15 -3.28 -0.97 -13.65
C VAL A 15 -4.01 0.32 -13.33
N ILE A 16 -5.33 0.25 -13.27
CA ILE A 16 -6.19 1.39 -12.92
C ILE A 16 -7.06 0.94 -11.75
N GLY A 17 -7.02 1.66 -10.65
CA GLY A 17 -7.83 1.30 -9.50
C GLY A 17 -7.54 2.13 -8.27
N ASP A 18 -8.12 1.68 -7.16
CA ASP A 18 -7.97 2.36 -5.88
C ASP A 18 -6.59 2.10 -5.30
N VAL A 19 -5.86 3.18 -5.05
CA VAL A 19 -4.53 3.14 -4.44
C VAL A 19 -4.70 3.51 -2.96
N MET A 20 -4.06 2.77 -2.10
CA MET A 20 -4.13 3.01 -0.66
C MET A 20 -2.84 2.60 0.03
N LEU A 21 -2.65 3.13 1.24
CA LEU A 21 -1.59 2.69 2.13
C LEU A 21 -2.19 1.71 3.13
N ASP A 22 -1.63 0.51 3.21
CA ASP A 22 -1.93 -0.44 4.27
C ASP A 22 -0.94 -0.20 5.40
N ARG A 23 -1.47 0.22 6.55
CA ARG A 23 -0.68 0.53 7.74
C ARG A 23 -0.99 -0.49 8.82
N TYR A 24 0.06 -1.05 9.39
CA TYR A 24 -0.04 -2.03 10.48
C TYR A 24 0.62 -1.47 11.71
N TRP A 25 -0.14 -1.38 12.79
CA TRP A 25 0.39 -1.06 14.11
C TRP A 25 0.40 -2.31 14.96
N HIS A 26 1.59 -2.66 15.46
CA HIS A 26 1.78 -3.80 16.34
C HIS A 26 2.06 -3.27 17.74
N GLY A 27 1.39 -3.84 18.74
CA GLY A 27 1.61 -3.42 20.10
C GLY A 27 0.89 -4.29 21.11
N ALA A 28 1.20 -4.05 22.38
CA ALA A 28 0.58 -4.76 23.48
C ALA A 28 -0.68 -4.04 23.95
N ALA A 29 -1.76 -4.81 24.17
CA ALA A 29 -2.98 -4.32 24.79
C ALA A 29 -3.00 -4.79 26.23
N SER A 30 -2.30 -4.07 27.12
CA SER A 30 -2.13 -4.47 28.51
C SER A 30 -3.10 -3.78 29.48
N ARG A 31 -3.91 -2.85 28.99
CA ARG A 31 -4.85 -2.10 29.84
C ARG A 31 -6.13 -1.77 29.09
N VAL A 32 -7.16 -1.49 29.87
CA VAL A 32 -8.44 -0.97 29.38
C VAL A 32 -8.46 0.54 29.62
N SER A 33 -9.05 1.30 28.67
CA SER A 33 -9.17 2.74 28.81
C SER A 33 -9.95 3.10 30.10
N PRO A 34 -9.52 4.13 30.85
CA PRO A 34 -10.30 4.63 31.98
C PRO A 34 -11.58 5.35 31.57
N GLU A 35 -11.71 5.72 30.29
CA GLU A 35 -12.84 6.50 29.80
C GLU A 35 -13.94 5.64 29.17
N ALA A 36 -13.60 4.45 28.69
CA ALA A 36 -14.53 3.54 28.03
C ALA A 36 -14.04 2.09 28.15
N PRO A 37 -14.94 1.08 28.04
CA PRO A 37 -14.51 -0.33 28.13
C PRO A 37 -13.88 -0.82 26.82
N VAL A 38 -12.79 -0.17 26.42
CA VAL A 38 -12.04 -0.50 25.22
C VAL A 38 -10.57 -0.71 25.56
N PRO A 39 -9.89 -1.64 24.87
CA PRO A 39 -8.48 -1.86 25.13
C PRO A 39 -7.63 -0.70 24.63
N VAL A 40 -6.53 -0.46 25.31
CA VAL A 40 -5.52 0.51 24.90
C VAL A 40 -4.32 -0.26 24.35
N VAL A 41 -3.96 0.01 23.12
CA VAL A 41 -2.79 -0.60 22.48
C VAL A 41 -1.64 0.40 22.50
N ARG A 42 -0.51 -0.02 23.08
CA ARG A 42 0.71 0.76 23.02
C ARG A 42 1.47 0.36 21.75
N VAL A 43 1.52 1.27 20.78
CA VAL A 43 2.15 0.97 19.50
C VAL A 43 3.66 0.80 19.69
N GLY A 44 4.16 -0.40 19.39
CA GLY A 44 5.58 -0.73 19.46
C GLY A 44 6.27 -0.68 18.12
N SER A 45 5.55 -0.99 17.05
CA SER A 45 6.10 -0.94 15.70
C SER A 45 5.02 -0.58 14.68
N GLU A 46 5.47 0.01 13.58
CA GLU A 46 4.61 0.40 12.47
C GLU A 46 5.19 -0.16 11.17
N GLU A 47 4.32 -0.71 10.34
CA GLU A 47 4.68 -1.21 9.03
C GLU A 47 3.70 -0.64 8.01
N ASN A 48 4.24 -0.12 6.91
CA ASN A 48 3.45 0.46 5.82
C ASN A 48 3.71 -0.28 4.52
N ARG A 49 2.65 -0.63 3.81
CA ARG A 49 2.72 -1.30 2.52
C ARG A 49 1.74 -0.66 1.54
N PRO A 50 2.10 -0.54 0.25
CA PRO A 50 1.10 -0.19 -0.75
C PRO A 50 0.01 -1.24 -0.82
N GLY A 51 -1.25 -0.81 -0.80
CA GLY A 51 -2.41 -1.68 -0.87
C GLY A 51 -3.27 -1.41 -2.09
N GLY A 52 -4.30 -2.22 -2.27
CA GLY A 52 -5.21 -2.11 -3.39
C GLY A 52 -4.49 -2.25 -4.74
N ALA A 53 -4.75 -1.34 -5.66
CA ALA A 53 -4.12 -1.35 -6.97
C ALA A 53 -2.59 -1.20 -6.90
N GLY A 54 -2.07 -0.54 -5.86
CA GLY A 54 -0.63 -0.44 -5.61
C GLY A 54 0.01 -1.80 -5.37
N ASN A 55 -0.64 -2.64 -4.58
CA ASN A 55 -0.15 -4.01 -4.34
C ASN A 55 -0.16 -4.85 -5.62
N VAL A 56 -1.19 -4.70 -6.45
CA VAL A 56 -1.25 -5.39 -7.75
C VAL A 56 -0.07 -4.97 -8.63
N ALA A 57 0.20 -3.67 -8.73
CA ALA A 57 1.30 -3.16 -9.52
C ALA A 57 2.66 -3.64 -9.00
N LEU A 58 2.83 -3.72 -7.67
CA LEU A 58 4.04 -4.27 -7.06
C LEU A 58 4.29 -5.71 -7.48
N ASN A 59 3.24 -6.53 -7.47
CA ASN A 59 3.36 -7.95 -7.85
C ASN A 59 3.74 -8.09 -9.32
N ILE A 60 3.19 -7.26 -10.18
CA ILE A 60 3.54 -7.24 -11.61
C ILE A 60 5.01 -6.86 -11.79
N ALA A 61 5.45 -5.81 -11.11
CA ALA A 61 6.85 -5.38 -11.18
C ALA A 61 7.80 -6.45 -10.62
N ALA A 62 7.39 -7.14 -9.56
CA ALA A 62 8.19 -8.22 -8.95
C ALA A 62 8.38 -9.40 -9.90
N LEU A 63 7.43 -9.64 -10.81
CA LEU A 63 7.55 -10.66 -11.85
C LEU A 63 8.45 -10.21 -13.02
N GLY A 64 8.89 -8.97 -13.01
CA GLY A 64 9.77 -8.43 -14.06
C GLY A 64 9.07 -7.69 -15.17
N SER A 65 7.74 -7.61 -15.14
CA SER A 65 6.96 -6.88 -16.15
C SER A 65 6.95 -5.39 -15.86
N ALA A 66 6.75 -4.58 -16.90
CA ALA A 66 6.55 -3.15 -16.73
C ALA A 66 5.12 -2.89 -16.25
N ALA A 67 5.00 -2.19 -15.13
CA ALA A 67 3.71 -1.83 -14.56
C ALA A 67 3.57 -0.30 -14.54
N ARG A 68 2.45 0.18 -15.08
CA ARG A 68 2.03 1.57 -14.96
C ARG A 68 0.76 1.60 -14.12
N LEU A 69 0.74 2.45 -13.11
CA LEU A 69 -0.37 2.53 -12.17
C LEU A 69 -1.03 3.90 -12.25
N ILE A 70 -2.32 3.91 -12.55
CA ILE A 70 -3.15 5.11 -12.53
C ILE A 70 -4.12 4.99 -11.36
N GLY A 71 -4.16 6.02 -10.53
CA GLY A 71 -5.06 6.09 -9.39
C GLY A 71 -5.13 7.49 -8.84
N ILE A 72 -5.92 7.66 -7.80
CA ILE A 72 -6.11 8.94 -7.14
C ILE A 72 -5.51 8.87 -5.75
N VAL A 73 -4.69 9.86 -5.42
CA VAL A 73 -4.13 10.04 -4.08
C VAL A 73 -4.45 11.45 -3.60
N GLY A 74 -4.37 11.67 -2.30
CA GLY A 74 -4.46 13.02 -1.76
C GLY A 74 -3.16 13.77 -1.97
N ASN A 75 -3.25 15.09 -1.90
CA ASN A 75 -2.07 15.95 -1.88
C ASN A 75 -1.53 16.01 -0.46
N ASP A 76 -0.93 14.92 -0.01
CA ASP A 76 -0.50 14.73 1.37
C ASP A 76 0.76 13.86 1.45
N ALA A 77 1.29 13.74 2.67
CA ALA A 77 2.50 12.97 2.92
C ALA A 77 2.33 11.48 2.59
N THR A 78 1.14 10.93 2.82
CA THR A 78 0.84 9.52 2.53
C THR A 78 0.88 9.26 1.02
N GLY A 79 0.33 10.17 0.23
CA GLY A 79 0.40 10.08 -1.23
C GLY A 79 1.84 10.13 -1.75
N LEU A 80 2.66 10.98 -1.17
CA LEU A 80 4.08 11.05 -1.51
C LEU A 80 4.82 9.76 -1.11
N GLU A 81 4.52 9.21 0.04
CA GLU A 81 5.11 7.96 0.50
C GLU A 81 4.78 6.80 -0.45
N LEU A 82 3.51 6.68 -0.86
CA LEU A 82 3.07 5.67 -1.81
C LEU A 82 3.82 5.79 -3.15
N ASN A 83 3.89 7.00 -3.68
CA ASN A 83 4.60 7.25 -4.93
C ASN A 83 6.07 6.84 -4.81
N SER A 84 6.73 7.23 -3.73
CA SER A 84 8.12 6.91 -3.47
C SER A 84 8.37 5.41 -3.36
N ARG A 85 7.55 4.70 -2.59
CA ARG A 85 7.69 3.25 -2.40
C ARG A 85 7.45 2.48 -3.68
N LEU A 86 6.41 2.84 -4.43
CA LEU A 86 6.06 2.18 -5.68
C LEU A 86 7.09 2.46 -6.76
N SER A 87 7.56 3.70 -6.88
CA SER A 87 8.58 4.07 -7.84
C SER A 87 9.90 3.36 -7.55
N ALA A 88 10.28 3.23 -6.29
CA ALA A 88 11.48 2.51 -5.88
C ALA A 88 11.42 1.02 -6.25
N ALA A 89 10.21 0.45 -6.30
CA ALA A 89 9.99 -0.94 -6.69
C ALA A 89 9.84 -1.14 -8.21
N GLY A 90 9.99 -0.08 -9.00
CA GLY A 90 9.95 -0.15 -10.45
C GLY A 90 8.57 0.09 -11.08
N VAL A 91 7.59 0.53 -10.30
CA VAL A 91 6.27 0.88 -10.80
C VAL A 91 6.26 2.31 -11.32
N TYR A 92 5.76 2.53 -12.51
CA TYR A 92 5.53 3.86 -13.04
C TYR A 92 4.20 4.38 -12.50
N CYS A 93 4.26 5.37 -11.62
CA CYS A 93 3.08 5.94 -11.00
C CYS A 93 2.62 7.18 -11.76
N ASP A 94 1.34 7.18 -12.12
CA ASP A 94 0.68 8.28 -12.80
C ASP A 94 -0.56 8.63 -11.98
N PHE A 95 -0.33 9.31 -10.84
CA PHE A 95 -1.38 9.60 -9.88
C PHE A 95 -2.02 10.95 -10.13
N LEU A 96 -3.35 10.96 -10.06
CA LEU A 96 -4.12 12.19 -9.97
C LEU A 96 -4.20 12.60 -8.50
N GLN A 97 -3.86 13.84 -8.20
CA GLN A 97 -3.91 14.36 -6.84
C GLN A 97 -5.23 15.04 -6.56
N SER A 98 -5.84 14.72 -5.43
CA SER A 98 -7.04 15.38 -4.95
C SER A 98 -6.67 16.34 -3.81
N ASP A 99 -7.11 17.58 -3.90
CA ASP A 99 -6.96 18.54 -2.80
C ASP A 99 -8.11 18.44 -1.79
N GLU A 100 -9.18 17.70 -2.13
CA GLU A 100 -10.37 17.58 -1.29
C GLU A 100 -10.38 16.33 -0.41
N LYS A 101 -9.74 15.27 -0.86
CA LYS A 101 -9.77 13.98 -0.17
C LYS A 101 -8.36 13.52 0.16
N PRO A 102 -8.14 13.01 1.39
CA PRO A 102 -6.85 12.44 1.73
C PRO A 102 -6.60 11.13 1.00
N THR A 103 -5.34 10.73 0.94
CA THR A 103 -4.97 9.41 0.47
C THR A 103 -5.62 8.35 1.36
N ILE A 104 -6.21 7.33 0.75
CA ILE A 104 -6.86 6.24 1.49
C ILE A 104 -5.80 5.51 2.32
N THR A 105 -6.04 5.42 3.61
CA THR A 105 -5.19 4.66 4.53
C THR A 105 -6.05 3.63 5.25
N LYS A 106 -5.69 2.37 5.11
CA LYS A 106 -6.33 1.28 5.83
C LYS A 106 -5.43 0.90 7.00
N LEU A 107 -5.89 1.22 8.21
CA LEU A 107 -5.13 0.94 9.42
C LEU A 107 -5.59 -0.37 10.03
N ARG A 108 -4.64 -1.24 10.31
CA ARG A 108 -4.88 -2.46 11.08
C ARG A 108 -4.05 -2.41 12.36
N VAL A 109 -4.73 -2.55 13.48
CA VAL A 109 -4.09 -2.60 14.79
C VAL A 109 -4.01 -4.05 15.22
N ILE A 110 -2.81 -4.55 15.48
CA ILE A 110 -2.56 -5.93 15.87
C ILE A 110 -2.09 -5.92 17.32
N SER A 111 -2.92 -6.47 18.17
CA SER A 111 -2.62 -6.64 19.59
C SER A 111 -1.86 -7.95 19.80
N GLN A 112 -0.83 -7.88 20.59
CA GLN A 112 0.00 -9.04 20.93
C GLN A 112 -0.10 -9.37 22.40
#